data_3ec123c48cf094d4c4bec3c9dbba5f1c
#
_entry.id   3ec123c48cf094d4c4bec3c9dbba5f1c
#
_cell.length_a   1.000
_cell.length_b   1.000
_cell.length_c   1.000
_cell.angle_alpha   90.00
_cell.angle_beta   90.00
_cell.angle_gamma   90.00
#
_symmetry.space_group_name_H-M   'P 1'
#
loop_
_entity.id
_entity.type
_entity.pdbx_description
1 polymer ?
#
loop_
_entity_poly.entity_id
_entity_poly.type
_entity_poly.pdbx_seq_one_letter_code
_entity_poly.pdbx_strand_id
1 'polypeptide(L)'
;MYKIRGKIIDKKTEEITTKKGDVFEKMFITIEESDTGFNHKHQFEIFGKEAITVHDRKIKIDRYATIEFYIKSNEWKGKFFNTLNIKDVLLEDEIKDLKIQSTPF
;
A
#
# COMPACT_ATOMS: atom_id res chain seq x y z
N MET A 1 -10.58 -8.63 -5.11
CA MET A 1 -9.69 -7.80 -4.30
C MET A 1 -8.70 -8.68 -3.57
N TYR A 2 -7.45 -8.27 -3.53
CA TYR A 2 -6.37 -9.06 -2.93
C TYR A 2 -5.96 -8.49 -1.60
N LYS A 3 -5.39 -9.33 -0.75
CA LYS A 3 -4.85 -8.92 0.55
C LYS A 3 -3.47 -9.52 0.74
N ILE A 4 -2.58 -8.75 1.33
CA ILE A 4 -1.25 -9.20 1.70
C ILE A 4 -0.91 -8.67 3.09
N ARG A 5 -0.23 -9.50 3.88
CA ARG A 5 0.26 -9.10 5.20
C ARG A 5 1.77 -9.02 5.17
N GLY A 6 2.31 -7.94 5.70
CA GLY A 6 3.75 -7.78 5.76
C GLY A 6 4.15 -6.56 6.54
N LYS A 7 5.45 -6.34 6.60
CA LYS A 7 6.05 -5.21 7.29
C LYS A 7 6.26 -4.06 6.32
N ILE A 8 5.81 -2.88 6.69
CA ILE A 8 6.04 -1.67 5.89
C ILE A 8 7.50 -1.25 6.12
N ILE A 9 8.31 -1.31 5.07
CA ILE A 9 9.74 -1.02 5.19
C ILE A 9 10.15 0.31 4.56
N ASP A 10 9.32 0.87 3.68
CA ASP A 10 9.60 2.16 3.05
C ASP A 10 8.33 2.82 2.56
N LYS A 11 8.32 4.15 2.55
CA LYS A 11 7.28 4.95 1.88
C LYS A 11 7.91 6.23 1.37
N LYS A 12 7.52 6.61 0.15
CA LYS A 12 7.97 7.88 -0.43
C LYS A 12 6.89 8.46 -1.31
N THR A 13 6.80 9.79 -1.36
CA THR A 13 5.85 10.49 -2.19
C THR A 13 6.60 11.22 -3.29
N GLU A 14 6.11 11.11 -4.53
CA GLU A 14 6.67 11.79 -5.69
C GLU A 14 5.61 12.63 -6.37
N GLU A 15 6.03 13.76 -6.93
CA GLU A 15 5.20 14.55 -7.80
C GLU A 15 5.40 14.09 -9.24
N ILE A 16 4.29 13.92 -9.95
CA ILE A 16 4.29 13.52 -11.36
C ILE A 16 3.66 14.64 -12.16
N THR A 17 4.42 15.17 -13.14
CA THR A 17 3.93 16.21 -14.03
C THR A 17 3.60 15.56 -15.37
N THR A 18 2.36 15.75 -15.83
CA THR A 18 1.93 15.25 -17.13
C THR A 18 2.39 16.19 -18.25
N LYS A 19 2.29 15.72 -19.49
CA LYS A 19 2.62 16.52 -20.67
C LYS A 19 1.77 17.79 -20.78
N LYS A 20 0.57 17.77 -20.17
CA LYS A 20 -0.34 18.92 -20.15
C LYS A 20 -0.01 19.92 -19.05
N GLY A 21 0.98 19.61 -18.21
CA GLY A 21 1.35 20.48 -17.10
C GLY A 21 0.60 20.21 -15.80
N ASP A 22 -0.27 19.21 -15.76
CA ASP A 22 -0.95 18.82 -14.52
C ASP A 22 0.02 18.12 -13.58
N VAL A 23 -0.07 18.44 -12.30
CA VAL A 23 0.80 17.86 -11.26
C VAL A 23 -0.03 16.94 -10.38
N PHE A 24 0.43 15.70 -10.24
CA PHE A 24 -0.20 14.70 -9.38
C PHE A 24 0.82 14.20 -8.36
N GLU A 25 0.32 13.81 -7.21
CA GLU A 25 1.14 13.14 -6.21
C GLU A 25 0.87 11.64 -6.25
N LYS A 26 1.94 10.87 -6.11
CA LYS A 26 1.87 9.42 -6.01
C LYS A 26 2.76 8.97 -4.85
N MET A 27 2.22 8.11 -3.99
CA MET A 27 2.99 7.53 -2.91
C MET A 27 3.34 6.08 -3.24
N PHE A 28 4.60 5.72 -3.05
CA PHE A 28 5.09 4.37 -3.20
C PHE A 28 5.38 3.78 -1.82
N ILE A 29 4.89 2.58 -1.60
CA ILE A 29 5.03 1.89 -0.32
C ILE A 29 5.64 0.52 -0.59
N THR A 30 6.71 0.18 0.13
CA THR A 30 7.33 -1.12 0.02
C THR A 30 6.97 -1.97 1.22
N ILE A 31 6.42 -3.15 0.96
CA ILE A 31 6.02 -4.13 1.97
C ILE A 31 6.92 -5.35 1.84
N GLU A 32 7.46 -5.81 2.95
CA GLU A 32 8.19 -7.08 3.01
C GLU A 32 7.23 -8.15 3.53
N GLU A 33 6.94 -9.13 2.68
CA GLU A 33 6.01 -10.20 3.01
C GLU A 33 6.64 -11.18 4.00
N SER A 34 5.91 -11.50 5.07
CA SER A 34 6.46 -12.26 6.18
C SER A 34 5.96 -13.71 6.25
N ASP A 35 4.93 -14.06 5.50
CA ASP A 35 4.25 -15.35 5.68
C ASP A 35 4.76 -16.47 4.78
N THR A 36 5.67 -16.18 3.87
CA THR A 36 6.13 -17.15 2.87
C THR A 36 7.44 -17.84 3.21
N GLY A 37 8.13 -17.44 4.28
CA GLY A 37 9.48 -17.92 4.58
C GLY A 37 10.54 -17.30 3.69
N PHE A 38 10.15 -16.55 2.67
CA PHE A 38 11.02 -15.76 1.81
C PHE A 38 10.67 -14.29 1.97
N ASN A 39 11.66 -13.44 2.10
CA ASN A 39 11.45 -12.02 2.31
C ASN A 39 11.20 -11.30 0.98
N HIS A 40 10.08 -11.60 0.35
CA HIS A 40 9.70 -10.92 -0.89
C HIS A 40 9.24 -9.49 -0.59
N LYS A 41 9.73 -8.58 -1.39
CA LYS A 41 9.36 -7.17 -1.30
C LYS A 41 8.41 -6.82 -2.44
N HIS A 42 7.36 -6.11 -2.10
CA HIS A 42 6.35 -5.69 -3.07
C HIS A 42 6.17 -4.18 -2.97
N GLN A 43 6.09 -3.52 -4.11
CA GLN A 43 5.84 -2.09 -4.15
C GLN A 43 4.37 -1.83 -4.47
N PHE A 44 3.74 -1.01 -3.65
CA PHE A 44 2.35 -0.59 -3.83
C PHE A 44 2.30 0.90 -4.10
N GLU A 45 1.23 1.34 -4.75
CA GLU A 45 1.04 2.73 -5.11
C GLU A 45 -0.29 3.25 -4.59
N ILE A 46 -0.27 4.53 -4.18
CA ILE A 46 -1.47 5.30 -3.90
C ILE A 46 -1.40 6.54 -4.78
N PHE A 47 -2.41 6.73 -5.61
CA PHE A 47 -2.46 7.85 -6.54
C PHE A 47 -3.41 8.93 -6.06
N GLY A 48 -2.89 10.18 -6.05
CA GLY A 48 -3.69 11.35 -5.74
C GLY A 48 -3.54 11.84 -4.32
N LYS A 49 -3.48 13.15 -4.17
CA LYS A 49 -3.26 13.82 -2.87
C LYS A 49 -4.29 13.44 -1.82
N GLU A 50 -5.56 13.33 -2.22
CA GLU A 50 -6.64 12.99 -1.28
C GLU A 50 -6.49 11.58 -0.75
N ALA A 51 -6.22 10.61 -1.62
CA ALA A 51 -6.02 9.23 -1.22
C ALA A 51 -4.77 9.08 -0.34
N ILE A 52 -3.70 9.78 -0.66
CA ILE A 52 -2.48 9.81 0.13
C ILE A 52 -2.78 10.33 1.53
N THR A 53 -3.50 11.42 1.64
CA THR A 53 -3.86 12.02 2.93
C THR A 53 -4.67 11.06 3.80
N VAL A 54 -5.61 10.33 3.20
CA VAL A 54 -6.44 9.35 3.91
C VAL A 54 -5.60 8.21 4.48
N HIS A 55 -4.65 7.70 3.71
CA HIS A 55 -3.90 6.50 4.09
C HIS A 55 -2.57 6.76 4.78
N ASP A 56 -1.97 7.92 4.60
CA ASP A 56 -0.62 8.22 5.10
C ASP A 56 -0.46 7.95 6.61
N ARG A 57 -1.43 8.33 7.40
CA ARG A 57 -1.39 8.14 8.85
C ARG A 57 -1.37 6.67 9.27
N LYS A 58 -1.86 5.78 8.40
CA LYS A 58 -1.89 4.33 8.63
C LYS A 58 -0.63 3.64 8.12
N ILE A 59 0.19 4.35 7.35
CA ILE A 59 1.39 3.79 6.76
C ILE A 59 2.58 4.18 7.62
N LYS A 60 2.95 3.28 8.52
CA LYS A 60 4.03 3.51 9.49
C LYS A 60 5.17 2.54 9.23
N ILE A 61 6.37 3.10 9.09
CA ILE A 61 7.58 2.30 8.85
C ILE A 61 7.84 1.36 10.03
N ASP A 62 8.29 0.14 9.71
CA ASP A 62 8.59 -0.93 10.67
C ASP A 62 7.38 -1.50 11.39
N ARG A 63 6.18 -1.24 10.89
CA ARG A 63 4.95 -1.81 11.41
C ARG A 63 4.38 -2.85 10.47
N TYR A 64 3.76 -3.88 11.02
CA TYR A 64 3.05 -4.88 10.24
C TYR A 64 1.67 -4.38 9.89
N ALA A 65 1.25 -4.67 8.66
CA ALA A 65 -0.07 -4.26 8.18
C ALA A 65 -0.62 -5.29 7.22
N THR A 66 -1.94 -5.31 7.12
CA THR A 66 -2.64 -6.01 6.04
C THR A 66 -3.02 -4.96 4.99
N ILE A 67 -2.55 -5.17 3.78
CA ILE A 67 -2.83 -4.27 2.66
C ILE A 67 -3.91 -4.90 1.79
N GLU A 68 -4.99 -4.18 1.60
CA GLU A 68 -6.01 -4.53 0.64
C GLU A 68 -5.74 -3.75 -0.64
N PHE A 69 -5.62 -4.47 -1.74
CA PHE A 69 -5.18 -3.86 -2.99
C PHE A 69 -5.84 -4.48 -4.21
N TYR A 70 -5.72 -3.82 -5.33
CA TYR A 70 -6.12 -4.34 -6.64
C TYR A 70 -4.98 -4.15 -7.63
N ILE A 71 -4.99 -4.98 -8.67
CA ILE A 71 -3.96 -4.93 -9.70
C ILE A 71 -4.50 -4.13 -10.87
N LYS A 72 -3.78 -3.06 -11.24
CA LYS A 72 -4.10 -2.26 -12.41
C LYS A 72 -3.11 -2.59 -13.51
N SER A 73 -3.62 -3.00 -14.65
CA SER A 73 -2.80 -3.39 -15.79
C SER A 73 -2.91 -2.35 -16.90
N ASN A 74 -1.78 -1.96 -17.46
CA ASN A 74 -1.70 -1.08 -18.60
C ASN A 74 -0.90 -1.77 -19.71
N GLU A 75 -1.37 -1.65 -20.94
CA GLU A 75 -0.67 -2.16 -22.10
C GLU A 75 -0.06 -1.00 -22.88
N TRP A 76 1.20 -1.15 -23.25
CA TRP A 76 1.90 -0.17 -24.07
C TRP A 76 2.90 -0.88 -24.98
N LYS A 77 2.76 -0.69 -26.28
CA LYS A 77 3.60 -1.32 -27.32
C LYS A 77 3.70 -2.86 -27.15
N GLY A 78 2.56 -3.50 -26.85
CA GLY A 78 2.50 -4.95 -26.69
C GLY A 78 3.02 -5.48 -25.37
N LYS A 79 3.43 -4.60 -24.47
CA LYS A 79 3.91 -4.98 -23.12
C LYS A 79 2.88 -4.60 -22.08
N PHE A 80 2.70 -5.46 -21.08
CA PHE A 80 1.82 -5.20 -19.96
C PHE A 80 2.62 -4.73 -18.75
N PHE A 81 2.15 -3.66 -18.13
CA PHE A 81 2.72 -3.12 -16.91
C PHE A 81 1.66 -3.22 -15.82
N ASN A 82 1.98 -3.95 -14.76
CA ASN A 82 1.06 -4.14 -13.65
C ASN A 82 1.48 -3.29 -12.46
N THR A 83 0.52 -2.61 -11.86
CA THR A 83 0.76 -1.84 -10.64
C THR A 83 -0.19 -2.35 -9.56
N LEU A 84 0.32 -2.40 -8.32
CA LEU A 84 -0.45 -2.79 -7.16
C LEU A 84 -0.96 -1.53 -6.47
N ASN A 85 -2.27 -1.31 -6.56
CA ASN A 85 -2.87 -0.08 -6.02
C ASN A 85 -3.55 -0.37 -4.69
N ILE A 86 -3.21 0.41 -3.69
CA ILE A 86 -3.77 0.25 -2.35
C ILE A 86 -5.20 0.75 -2.32
N LYS A 87 -6.08 -0.09 -1.77
CA LYS A 87 -7.43 0.31 -1.45
C LYS A 87 -7.56 0.64 0.04
N ASP A 88 -6.95 -0.16 0.89
CA ASP A 88 -6.98 0.08 2.33
C ASP A 88 -5.76 -0.49 3.01
N VAL A 89 -5.42 0.10 4.15
CA VAL A 89 -4.31 -0.33 5.01
C VAL A 89 -4.85 -0.54 6.40
N LEU A 90 -4.65 -1.74 6.95
CA LEU A 90 -5.06 -2.07 8.30
C LEU A 90 -3.82 -2.44 9.11
N LEU A 91 -3.45 -1.58 10.05
CA LEU A 91 -2.31 -1.83 10.92
C LEU A 91 -2.60 -3.00 11.86
N GLU A 92 -1.62 -3.85 12.06
CA GLU A 92 -1.78 -5.02 12.94
C GLU A 92 -2.06 -4.62 14.38
N ASP A 93 -1.47 -3.53 14.84
CA ASP A 93 -1.71 -3.02 16.19
C ASP A 93 -3.19 -2.65 16.40
N GLU A 94 -3.83 -2.08 15.38
CA GLU A 94 -5.25 -1.77 15.42
C GLU A 94 -6.10 -3.05 15.47
N ILE A 95 -5.68 -4.08 14.74
CA ILE A 95 -6.36 -5.39 14.77
C ILE A 95 -6.29 -6.00 16.16
N LYS A 96 -5.12 -5.93 16.80
CA LYS A 96 -4.93 -6.46 18.15
C LYS A 96 -5.80 -5.75 19.17
N ASP A 97 -5.88 -4.42 19.07
CA ASP A 97 -6.73 -3.63 19.96
C ASP A 97 -8.20 -3.99 19.79
N LEU A 98 -8.64 -4.16 18.55
CA LEU A 98 -10.00 -4.58 18.27
C LEU A 98 -10.29 -5.98 18.83
N LYS A 99 -9.35 -6.91 18.72
CA LYS A 99 -9.51 -8.25 19.27
C LYS A 99 -9.59 -8.24 20.78
N ILE A 100 -8.76 -7.44 21.43
CA ILE A 100 -8.78 -7.31 22.89
C ILE A 100 -10.13 -6.73 23.35
N GLN A 101 -10.65 -5.75 22.63
CA GLN A 101 -11.94 -5.14 22.96
C GLN A 101 -13.13 -6.07 22.67
N SER A 102 -13.01 -6.92 21.67
CA SER A 102 -14.08 -7.81 21.25
C SER A 102 -14.11 -9.13 22.00
N THR A 103 -13.10 -9.44 22.80
CA THR A 103 -12.98 -10.68 23.55
C THR A 103 -13.20 -10.40 25.03
N PRO A 104 -14.40 -10.60 25.54
CA PRO A 104 -14.70 -10.32 26.94
C PRO A 104 -14.19 -11.46 27.83
N PHE A 105 -13.07 -11.25 28.42
CA PHE A 105 -12.55 -12.18 29.44
C PHE A 105 -12.25 -11.47 30.71
#